data_1ea9d76481b7d4598ddcc5d947b69581
#
_entry.id   1ea9d76481b7d4598ddcc5d947b69581
#
_cell.length_a   1.000
_cell.length_b   1.000
_cell.length_c   1.000
_cell.angle_alpha   90.00
_cell.angle_beta   90.00
_cell.angle_gamma   90.00
#
_symmetry.space_group_name_H-M   'P 1'
#
loop_
_entity.id
_entity.type
_entity.pdbx_description
1 polymer ?
#
loop_
_entity_poly.entity_id
_entity_poly.type
_entity_poly.pdbx_seq_one_letter_code
_entity_poly.pdbx_strand_id
1 'polypeptide(L)'
;MLANGFGLVLSAEVRMVERVLGGGAVNRVVRVGTTVRRTPHERSGYVRELLTHFERRGWEGAPRYIGTDERGREVFGYLEGRTAVTPRERGAAGTDAGLVRVAQLVRAFHDMTHGTPLAGDQDVVCHNDLAPKNTVYAMDGADWWATALVDWDLAAPGERVQDLAHVCWQYLDLGPGVTDVFETARRIALVCDAYGPGGGAEGLVDVILWWQDRCWRDIEAGAVRGEPAMVGLRERGAVDEVRKAYAWVAEHRRELGFFLP
;
A
#
# COMPACT_ATOMS: atom_id res chain seq x y z
N MET A 1 7.51 57.77 40.03
CA MET A 1 8.34 57.26 38.94
C MET A 1 8.08 55.79 38.79
N LEU A 2 7.33 55.40 37.77
CA LEU A 2 6.95 54.05 37.47
C LEU A 2 7.85 53.53 36.36
N ALA A 3 8.60 52.47 36.61
CA ALA A 3 9.38 51.79 35.61
C ALA A 3 8.59 50.63 35.04
N ASN A 4 8.20 50.73 33.77
CA ASN A 4 7.59 49.68 33.00
C ASN A 4 8.65 48.61 32.64
N GLY A 5 8.50 47.39 33.15
CA GLY A 5 9.21 46.21 32.72
C GLY A 5 8.48 45.55 31.56
N PHE A 6 8.94 45.77 30.34
CA PHE A 6 8.54 44.97 29.19
C PHE A 6 9.20 43.58 29.30
N GLY A 7 8.41 42.60 29.67
CA GLY A 7 8.83 41.21 29.57
C GLY A 7 8.83 40.75 28.12
N LEU A 8 9.97 40.55 27.54
CA LEU A 8 10.14 39.83 26.25
C LEU A 8 9.77 38.38 26.46
N VAL A 9 8.60 37.98 25.96
CA VAL A 9 8.29 36.58 25.79
C VAL A 9 9.07 36.07 24.56
N LEU A 10 10.23 35.50 24.84
CA LEU A 10 10.96 34.70 23.81
C LEU A 10 10.14 33.44 23.54
N SER A 11 9.37 33.45 22.47
CA SER A 11 8.82 32.22 21.91
C SER A 11 9.99 31.37 21.41
N ALA A 12 10.36 30.34 22.19
CA ALA A 12 11.26 29.32 21.73
C ALA A 12 10.58 28.59 20.56
N GLU A 13 10.98 28.89 19.33
CA GLU A 13 10.69 28.06 18.17
C GLU A 13 11.28 26.67 18.46
N VAL A 14 10.44 25.75 18.87
CA VAL A 14 10.80 24.33 18.93
C VAL A 14 11.00 23.89 17.48
N ARG A 15 12.22 23.95 16.98
CA ARG A 15 12.59 23.34 15.71
C ARG A 15 12.30 21.84 15.81
N MET A 16 11.14 21.43 15.33
CA MET A 16 10.78 20.03 15.26
C MET A 16 11.74 19.34 14.28
N VAL A 17 12.45 18.33 14.76
CA VAL A 17 13.45 17.59 13.98
C VAL A 17 12.74 16.81 12.87
N GLU A 18 13.11 17.06 11.63
CA GLU A 18 12.66 16.27 10.48
C GLU A 18 13.48 14.97 10.42
N ARG A 19 12.79 13.82 10.46
CA ARG A 19 13.38 12.50 10.27
C ARG A 19 12.92 11.93 8.94
N VAL A 20 13.84 11.64 8.03
CA VAL A 20 13.51 10.96 6.78
C VAL A 20 13.02 9.55 7.10
N LEU A 21 11.85 9.20 6.57
CA LEU A 21 11.33 7.83 6.61
C LEU A 21 11.85 7.09 5.38
N GLY A 22 12.43 5.90 5.61
CA GLY A 22 12.86 5.04 4.51
C GLY A 22 11.67 4.36 3.85
N GLY A 23 11.76 4.06 2.53
CA GLY A 23 10.80 3.22 1.84
C GLY A 23 10.19 3.78 0.55
N GLY A 24 10.19 5.09 0.32
CA GLY A 24 9.70 5.67 -0.94
C GLY A 24 10.78 5.73 -2.02
N ALA A 25 10.58 5.09 -3.17
CA ALA A 25 11.48 5.21 -4.32
C ALA A 25 11.26 6.55 -5.06
N VAL A 26 10.11 7.18 -4.90
CA VAL A 26 9.64 8.33 -5.69
C VAL A 26 9.57 9.62 -4.87
N ASN A 27 9.10 9.56 -3.63
CA ASN A 27 8.86 10.76 -2.81
C ASN A 27 9.67 10.76 -1.52
N ARG A 28 10.31 11.90 -1.22
CA ARG A 28 10.94 12.10 0.08
C ARG A 28 9.86 12.33 1.14
N VAL A 29 9.67 11.34 2.00
CA VAL A 29 8.73 11.40 3.12
C VAL A 29 9.50 11.70 4.40
N VAL A 30 9.05 12.68 5.19
CA VAL A 30 9.69 13.05 6.46
C VAL A 30 8.68 13.03 7.60
N ARG A 31 9.07 12.48 8.74
CA ARG A 31 8.32 12.53 10.00
C ARG A 31 8.70 13.81 10.75
N VAL A 32 7.68 14.50 11.28
CA VAL A 32 7.81 15.69 12.14
C VAL A 32 6.86 15.49 13.33
N GLY A 33 7.39 15.06 14.45
CA GLY A 33 6.58 14.72 15.63
C GLY A 33 5.61 13.56 15.33
N THR A 34 4.32 13.82 15.50
CA THR A 34 3.23 12.86 15.23
C THR A 34 2.65 12.97 13.82
N THR A 35 3.35 13.61 12.91
CA THR A 35 2.87 13.86 11.55
C THR A 35 3.93 13.52 10.51
N VAL A 36 3.48 13.30 9.27
CA VAL A 36 4.31 13.02 8.10
C VAL A 36 4.14 14.14 7.07
N ARG A 37 5.21 14.48 6.38
CA ARG A 37 5.23 15.47 5.29
C ARG A 37 5.70 14.83 4.01
N ARG A 38 5.01 15.11 2.89
CA ARG A 38 5.45 14.75 1.53
C ARG A 38 5.14 15.85 0.52
N THR A 39 5.86 15.86 -0.58
CA THR A 39 5.58 16.77 -1.70
C THR A 39 4.27 16.33 -2.39
N PRO A 40 3.35 17.25 -2.73
CA PRO A 40 2.19 16.95 -3.53
C PRO A 40 2.56 16.43 -4.92
N HIS A 41 1.68 15.58 -5.48
CA HIS A 41 1.77 15.08 -6.86
C HIS A 41 0.42 15.28 -7.56
N GLU A 42 0.32 15.00 -8.85
CA GLU A 42 -0.87 15.30 -9.66
C GLU A 42 -2.17 14.69 -9.12
N ARG A 43 -2.08 13.52 -8.47
CA ARG A 43 -3.22 12.80 -7.88
C ARG A 43 -3.54 13.16 -6.43
N SER A 44 -2.76 14.06 -5.82
CA SER A 44 -2.94 14.47 -4.42
C SER A 44 -4.36 14.94 -4.10
N GLY A 45 -5.05 15.58 -5.05
CA GLY A 45 -6.44 16.00 -4.89
C GLY A 45 -7.37 14.82 -4.61
N TYR A 46 -7.31 13.79 -5.46
CA TYR A 46 -8.11 12.58 -5.32
C TYR A 46 -7.77 11.80 -4.04
N VAL A 47 -6.48 11.64 -3.73
CA VAL A 47 -6.03 10.95 -2.52
C VAL A 47 -6.53 11.65 -1.25
N ARG A 48 -6.51 13.00 -1.23
CA ARG A 48 -7.05 13.77 -0.08
C ARG A 48 -8.55 13.55 0.10
N GLU A 49 -9.31 13.55 -0.98
CA GLU A 49 -10.76 13.27 -0.92
C GLU A 49 -11.03 11.87 -0.39
N LEU A 50 -10.29 10.88 -0.87
CA LEU A 50 -10.39 9.49 -0.42
C LEU A 50 -10.06 9.35 1.07
N LEU A 51 -8.93 9.88 1.53
CA LEU A 51 -8.55 9.82 2.95
C LEU A 51 -9.53 10.57 3.86
N THR A 52 -10.06 11.71 3.41
CA THR A 52 -11.11 12.45 4.11
C THR A 52 -12.41 11.63 4.18
N HIS A 53 -12.74 10.88 3.13
CA HIS A 53 -13.88 9.97 3.13
C HIS A 53 -13.73 8.88 4.18
N PHE A 54 -12.56 8.24 4.26
CA PHE A 54 -12.26 7.24 5.29
C PHE A 54 -12.36 7.81 6.70
N GLU A 55 -11.81 9.00 6.93
CA GLU A 55 -11.88 9.70 8.23
C GLU A 55 -13.34 9.96 8.63
N ARG A 56 -14.19 10.46 7.71
CA ARG A 56 -15.62 10.70 7.98
C ARG A 56 -16.39 9.42 8.30
N ARG A 57 -15.92 8.26 7.83
CA ARG A 57 -16.46 6.94 8.14
C ARG A 57 -15.89 6.36 9.44
N GLY A 58 -14.97 7.06 10.11
CA GLY A 58 -14.33 6.59 11.33
C GLY A 58 -13.35 5.43 11.11
N TRP A 59 -12.87 5.23 9.87
CA TRP A 59 -11.93 4.15 9.58
C TRP A 59 -10.49 4.57 9.86
N GLU A 60 -9.81 3.82 10.72
CA GLU A 60 -8.43 4.08 11.13
C GLU A 60 -7.38 3.33 10.28
N GLY A 61 -7.82 2.58 9.27
CA GLY A 61 -6.97 1.79 8.39
C GLY A 61 -6.21 2.61 7.32
N ALA A 62 -6.23 3.95 7.39
CA ALA A 62 -5.49 4.83 6.50
C ALA A 62 -5.00 6.08 7.24
N PRO A 63 -3.96 6.79 6.73
CA PRO A 63 -3.51 8.05 7.30
C PRO A 63 -4.59 9.13 7.23
N ARG A 64 -4.70 9.95 8.26
CA ARG A 64 -5.55 11.16 8.22
C ARG A 64 -4.83 12.27 7.46
N TYR A 65 -5.52 12.91 6.51
CA TYR A 65 -5.04 14.15 5.91
C TYR A 65 -5.32 15.32 6.86
N ILE A 66 -4.28 16.06 7.25
CA ILE A 66 -4.38 17.16 8.23
C ILE A 66 -4.39 18.52 7.53
N GLY A 67 -3.67 18.67 6.42
CA GLY A 67 -3.55 19.95 5.72
C GLY A 67 -2.27 20.06 4.90
N THR A 68 -1.86 21.29 4.69
CA THR A 68 -0.63 21.65 3.97
C THR A 68 0.22 22.55 4.85
N ASP A 69 1.53 22.31 4.91
CA ASP A 69 2.45 23.14 5.69
C ASP A 69 2.89 24.40 4.90
N GLU A 70 3.63 25.28 5.59
CA GLU A 70 4.13 26.55 5.01
C GLU A 70 5.04 26.37 3.79
N ARG A 71 5.60 25.16 3.59
CA ARG A 71 6.42 24.80 2.42
C ARG A 71 5.61 24.17 1.30
N GLY A 72 4.28 24.16 1.39
CA GLY A 72 3.39 23.55 0.42
C GLY A 72 3.39 22.02 0.43
N ARG A 73 3.93 21.37 1.47
CA ARG A 73 3.93 19.92 1.62
C ARG A 73 2.63 19.44 2.27
N GLU A 74 2.11 18.34 1.79
CA GLU A 74 0.97 17.66 2.41
C GLU A 74 1.36 17.11 3.79
N VAL A 75 0.44 17.24 4.74
CA VAL A 75 0.58 16.83 6.14
C VAL A 75 -0.40 15.72 6.45
N PHE A 76 0.11 14.58 6.90
CA PHE A 76 -0.69 13.44 7.32
C PHE A 76 -0.38 13.06 8.77
N GLY A 77 -1.35 12.43 9.44
CA GLY A 77 -1.11 11.78 10.72
C GLY A 77 -0.10 10.64 10.57
N TYR A 78 0.86 10.56 11.50
CA TYR A 78 1.76 9.41 11.55
C TYR A 78 1.04 8.21 12.15
N LEU A 79 1.11 7.08 11.48
CA LEU A 79 0.60 5.81 11.97
C LEU A 79 1.72 5.08 12.73
N GLU A 80 1.50 4.81 14.00
CA GLU A 80 2.46 4.07 14.81
C GLU A 80 2.48 2.59 14.38
N GLY A 81 3.69 2.06 14.23
CA GLY A 81 3.92 0.68 13.79
C GLY A 81 5.14 0.55 12.90
N ARG A 82 5.22 -0.58 12.22
CA ARG A 82 6.32 -0.89 11.28
C ARG A 82 5.76 -1.38 9.96
N THR A 83 6.49 -1.17 8.88
CA THR A 83 6.23 -1.80 7.58
C THR A 83 7.20 -2.97 7.36
N ALA A 84 6.78 -4.00 6.64
CA ALA A 84 7.59 -5.18 6.39
C ALA A 84 8.38 -5.03 5.09
N VAL A 85 9.65 -4.66 5.19
CA VAL A 85 10.51 -4.38 4.04
C VAL A 85 11.48 -5.53 3.75
N THR A 86 12.11 -6.07 4.78
CA THR A 86 13.08 -7.16 4.64
C THR A 86 12.40 -8.52 4.44
N PRO A 87 13.06 -9.51 3.82
CA PRO A 87 12.50 -10.86 3.68
C PRO A 87 12.05 -11.48 5.02
N ARG A 88 12.81 -11.24 6.11
CA ARG A 88 12.45 -11.70 7.44
C ARG A 88 11.15 -11.07 7.95
N GLU A 89 11.00 -9.75 7.77
CA GLU A 89 9.80 -9.01 8.18
C GLU A 89 8.59 -9.43 7.34
N ARG A 90 8.77 -9.61 6.02
CA ARG A 90 7.71 -10.12 5.15
C ARG A 90 7.26 -11.52 5.56
N GLY A 91 8.20 -12.42 5.90
CA GLY A 91 7.86 -13.73 6.42
C GLY A 91 7.08 -13.68 7.74
N ALA A 92 7.44 -12.79 8.66
CA ALA A 92 6.73 -12.60 9.92
C ALA A 92 5.32 -12.01 9.72
N ALA A 93 5.16 -11.08 8.79
CA ALA A 93 3.87 -10.47 8.45
C ALA A 93 2.98 -11.38 7.59
N GLY A 94 3.59 -12.26 6.80
CA GLY A 94 2.91 -13.15 5.84
C GLY A 94 2.38 -14.46 6.43
N THR A 95 2.04 -14.51 7.71
CA THR A 95 1.33 -15.66 8.31
C THR A 95 -0.11 -15.75 7.81
N ASP A 96 -0.77 -16.90 7.97
CA ASP A 96 -2.18 -17.05 7.60
C ASP A 96 -3.06 -16.02 8.30
N ALA A 97 -2.84 -15.78 9.60
CA ALA A 97 -3.54 -14.73 10.34
C ALA A 97 -3.26 -13.32 9.79
N GLY A 98 -2.02 -13.05 9.38
CA GLY A 98 -1.63 -11.79 8.73
C GLY A 98 -2.34 -11.60 7.39
N LEU A 99 -2.40 -12.62 6.54
CA LEU A 99 -3.13 -12.59 5.26
C LEU A 99 -4.62 -12.34 5.45
N VAL A 100 -5.25 -13.06 6.39
CA VAL A 100 -6.66 -12.87 6.75
C VAL A 100 -6.91 -11.40 7.15
N ARG A 101 -6.04 -10.85 7.99
CA ARG A 101 -6.19 -9.47 8.44
C ARG A 101 -6.04 -8.45 7.32
N VAL A 102 -5.09 -8.65 6.42
CA VAL A 102 -4.92 -7.78 5.23
C VAL A 102 -6.16 -7.85 4.33
N ALA A 103 -6.67 -9.05 4.04
CA ALA A 103 -7.89 -9.23 3.24
C ALA A 103 -9.09 -8.49 3.86
N GLN A 104 -9.24 -8.53 5.19
CA GLN A 104 -10.28 -7.80 5.92
C GLN A 104 -10.11 -6.28 5.84
N LEU A 105 -8.88 -5.76 5.88
CA LEU A 105 -8.63 -4.32 5.67
C LEU A 105 -9.01 -3.89 4.26
N VAL A 106 -8.66 -4.71 3.25
CA VAL A 106 -9.02 -4.45 1.85
C VAL A 106 -10.54 -4.47 1.69
N ARG A 107 -11.22 -5.46 2.25
CA ARG A 107 -12.69 -5.52 2.24
C ARG A 107 -13.29 -4.26 2.86
N ALA A 108 -12.78 -3.81 3.98
CA ALA A 108 -13.33 -2.66 4.70
C ALA A 108 -13.33 -1.38 3.87
N PHE A 109 -12.20 -1.03 3.22
CA PHE A 109 -12.18 0.20 2.41
C PHE A 109 -12.93 0.04 1.07
N HIS A 110 -12.97 -1.15 0.49
CA HIS A 110 -13.81 -1.42 -0.68
C HIS A 110 -15.29 -1.19 -0.38
N ASP A 111 -15.78 -1.72 0.74
CA ASP A 111 -17.19 -1.54 1.13
C ASP A 111 -17.53 -0.07 1.45
N MET A 112 -16.55 0.70 1.95
CA MET A 112 -16.75 2.14 2.19
C MET A 112 -16.77 2.96 0.91
N THR A 113 -16.12 2.52 -0.15
CA THR A 113 -16.01 3.26 -1.41
C THR A 113 -17.01 2.79 -2.48
N HIS A 114 -17.59 1.59 -2.30
CA HIS A 114 -18.62 1.05 -3.20
C HIS A 114 -19.81 2.00 -3.33
N GLY A 115 -20.23 2.28 -4.57
CA GLY A 115 -21.36 3.15 -4.88
C GLY A 115 -21.17 4.62 -4.52
N THR A 116 -19.92 5.05 -4.27
CA THR A 116 -19.61 6.46 -4.00
C THR A 116 -19.07 7.16 -5.26
N PRO A 117 -19.15 8.50 -5.33
CA PRO A 117 -18.53 9.26 -6.43
C PRO A 117 -17.02 9.00 -6.61
N LEU A 118 -16.32 8.56 -5.55
CA LEU A 118 -14.90 8.21 -5.61
C LEU A 118 -14.63 6.98 -6.48
N ALA A 119 -15.57 6.03 -6.52
CA ALA A 119 -15.48 4.85 -7.38
C ALA A 119 -15.91 5.14 -8.83
N GLY A 120 -16.55 6.29 -9.10
CA GLY A 120 -17.07 6.61 -10.44
C GLY A 120 -18.04 5.52 -10.94
N ASP A 121 -17.79 5.03 -12.15
CA ASP A 121 -18.55 3.96 -12.80
C ASP A 121 -17.98 2.55 -12.48
N GLN A 122 -16.97 2.46 -11.63
CA GLN A 122 -16.35 1.20 -11.20
C GLN A 122 -16.98 0.69 -9.90
N ASP A 123 -16.66 -0.55 -9.52
CA ASP A 123 -17.21 -1.18 -8.33
C ASP A 123 -16.78 -0.48 -7.04
N VAL A 124 -15.48 -0.23 -6.92
CA VAL A 124 -14.84 0.33 -5.71
C VAL A 124 -13.69 1.27 -6.06
N VAL A 125 -13.06 1.85 -5.04
CA VAL A 125 -11.71 2.40 -5.18
C VAL A 125 -10.71 1.29 -4.84
N CYS A 126 -9.77 1.00 -5.75
CA CYS A 126 -8.63 0.11 -5.50
C CYS A 126 -7.41 0.90 -5.02
N HIS A 127 -6.60 0.27 -4.19
CA HIS A 127 -5.32 0.83 -3.71
C HIS A 127 -4.23 0.75 -4.80
N ASN A 128 -4.21 -0.35 -5.56
CA ASN A 128 -3.30 -0.62 -6.68
C ASN A 128 -1.80 -0.73 -6.35
N ASP A 129 -1.40 -0.69 -5.08
CA ASP A 129 -0.03 -0.95 -4.61
C ASP A 129 -0.01 -1.65 -3.24
N LEU A 130 -0.90 -2.64 -3.07
CA LEU A 130 -0.97 -3.43 -1.83
C LEU A 130 0.25 -4.35 -1.70
N ALA A 131 1.07 -4.07 -0.71
CA ALA A 131 2.29 -4.85 -0.44
C ALA A 131 2.64 -4.77 1.05
N PRO A 132 3.44 -5.73 1.58
CA PRO A 132 3.90 -5.68 2.97
C PRO A 132 4.65 -4.39 3.34
N LYS A 133 5.34 -3.76 2.39
CA LYS A 133 6.02 -2.46 2.56
C LYS A 133 5.05 -1.29 2.75
N ASN A 134 3.82 -1.41 2.22
CA ASN A 134 2.76 -0.40 2.26
C ASN A 134 1.68 -0.72 3.31
N THR A 135 1.96 -1.68 4.19
CA THR A 135 1.09 -2.03 5.32
C THR A 135 1.78 -1.70 6.63
N VAL A 136 1.06 -1.02 7.51
CA VAL A 136 1.51 -0.74 8.87
C VAL A 136 1.07 -1.87 9.79
N TYR A 137 2.01 -2.40 10.53
CA TYR A 137 1.78 -3.48 11.48
C TYR A 137 2.02 -2.99 12.92
N ALA A 138 1.08 -3.25 13.81
CA ALA A 138 1.33 -3.29 15.23
C ALA A 138 2.04 -4.61 15.57
N MET A 139 2.86 -4.57 16.61
CA MET A 139 3.61 -5.74 17.06
C MET A 139 3.20 -6.10 18.49
N ASP A 140 2.87 -7.38 18.69
CA ASP A 140 2.71 -7.98 20.01
C ASP A 140 3.67 -9.17 20.11
N GLY A 141 4.81 -8.96 20.77
CA GLY A 141 5.91 -9.92 20.77
C GLY A 141 6.45 -10.19 19.35
N ALA A 142 6.29 -11.42 18.86
CA ALA A 142 6.70 -11.85 17.52
C ALA A 142 5.59 -11.67 16.46
N ASP A 143 4.36 -11.43 16.88
CA ASP A 143 3.20 -11.36 15.99
C ASP A 143 3.09 -9.98 15.33
N TRP A 144 2.89 -10.00 14.01
CA TRP A 144 2.70 -8.83 13.17
C TRP A 144 1.23 -8.71 12.79
N TRP A 145 0.56 -7.68 13.31
CA TRP A 145 -0.86 -7.44 13.10
C TRP A 145 -1.08 -6.22 12.19
N ALA A 146 -1.58 -6.44 10.98
CA ALA A 146 -1.87 -5.35 10.04
C ALA A 146 -2.95 -4.44 10.58
N THR A 147 -2.65 -3.14 10.72
CA THR A 147 -3.55 -2.13 11.27
C THR A 147 -4.00 -1.11 10.24
N ALA A 148 -3.14 -0.74 9.29
CA ALA A 148 -3.45 0.28 8.31
C ALA A 148 -2.65 0.09 7.00
N LEU A 149 -3.13 0.74 5.95
CA LEU A 149 -2.52 0.79 4.63
C LEU A 149 -2.02 2.21 4.35
N VAL A 150 -0.85 2.32 3.75
CA VAL A 150 -0.19 3.59 3.39
C VAL A 150 0.19 3.58 1.91
N ASP A 151 0.59 4.75 1.38
CA ASP A 151 1.00 4.92 -0.02
C ASP A 151 -0.17 4.75 -1.00
N TRP A 152 -1.20 5.57 -0.82
CA TRP A 152 -2.41 5.60 -1.63
C TRP A 152 -2.25 6.32 -2.98
N ASP A 153 -1.04 6.59 -3.42
CA ASP A 153 -0.75 7.42 -4.60
C ASP A 153 -1.27 6.81 -5.91
N LEU A 154 -1.37 5.48 -5.97
CA LEU A 154 -1.93 4.75 -7.10
C LEU A 154 -3.43 4.44 -6.96
N ALA A 155 -4.06 4.89 -5.87
CA ALA A 155 -5.48 4.61 -5.66
C ALA A 155 -6.34 5.15 -6.80
N ALA A 156 -7.25 4.31 -7.31
CA ALA A 156 -8.10 4.63 -8.46
C ALA A 156 -9.40 3.80 -8.42
N PRO A 157 -10.47 4.25 -9.11
CA PRO A 157 -11.62 3.41 -9.40
C PRO A 157 -11.21 2.09 -10.06
N GLY A 158 -11.83 0.98 -9.66
CA GLY A 158 -11.52 -0.35 -10.19
C GLY A 158 -12.44 -1.44 -9.65
N GLU A 159 -12.06 -2.68 -9.93
CA GLU A 159 -12.77 -3.88 -9.49
C GLU A 159 -12.07 -4.52 -8.29
N ARG A 160 -12.83 -5.10 -7.37
CA ARG A 160 -12.33 -5.74 -6.12
C ARG A 160 -11.22 -6.75 -6.36
N VAL A 161 -11.34 -7.54 -7.43
CA VAL A 161 -10.37 -8.56 -7.79
C VAL A 161 -8.98 -8.00 -8.07
N GLN A 162 -8.87 -6.74 -8.49
CA GLN A 162 -7.57 -6.11 -8.79
C GLN A 162 -6.70 -6.02 -7.54
N ASP A 163 -7.26 -5.57 -6.43
CA ASP A 163 -6.52 -5.49 -5.16
C ASP A 163 -6.29 -6.86 -4.52
N LEU A 164 -7.25 -7.80 -4.65
CA LEU A 164 -7.03 -9.17 -4.20
C LEU A 164 -5.88 -9.85 -4.94
N ALA A 165 -5.82 -9.68 -6.26
CA ALA A 165 -4.73 -10.18 -7.08
C ALA A 165 -3.38 -9.57 -6.67
N HIS A 166 -3.38 -8.28 -6.36
CA HIS A 166 -2.18 -7.58 -5.89
C HIS A 166 -1.72 -8.10 -4.52
N VAL A 167 -2.66 -8.32 -3.58
CA VAL A 167 -2.38 -8.96 -2.29
C VAL A 167 -1.78 -10.34 -2.51
N CYS A 168 -2.44 -11.22 -3.28
CA CYS A 168 -1.93 -12.56 -3.53
C CYS A 168 -0.52 -12.54 -4.13
N TRP A 169 -0.28 -11.69 -5.13
CA TRP A 169 1.06 -11.56 -5.72
C TRP A 169 2.12 -11.13 -4.71
N GLN A 170 1.89 -10.02 -4.02
CA GLN A 170 2.91 -9.33 -3.23
C GLN A 170 3.15 -9.96 -1.85
N TYR A 171 2.09 -10.51 -1.21
CA TYR A 171 2.23 -11.09 0.14
C TYR A 171 2.63 -12.56 0.12
N LEU A 172 2.34 -13.27 -0.98
CA LEU A 172 2.78 -14.66 -1.17
C LEU A 172 4.09 -14.75 -1.97
N ASP A 173 4.64 -13.61 -2.39
CA ASP A 173 5.89 -13.52 -3.15
C ASP A 173 5.88 -14.46 -4.40
N LEU A 174 4.75 -14.42 -5.15
CA LEU A 174 4.50 -15.35 -6.25
C LEU A 174 5.58 -15.26 -7.32
N GLY A 175 6.34 -16.32 -7.47
CA GLY A 175 7.46 -16.38 -8.39
C GLY A 175 8.32 -17.64 -8.18
N PRO A 176 9.50 -17.72 -8.82
CA PRO A 176 10.37 -18.90 -8.80
C PRO A 176 10.88 -19.29 -7.40
N GLY A 177 10.73 -18.43 -6.39
CA GLY A 177 11.09 -18.70 -5.00
C GLY A 177 10.07 -19.56 -4.24
N VAL A 178 8.88 -19.77 -4.78
CA VAL A 178 7.83 -20.60 -4.16
C VAL A 178 8.25 -22.06 -4.22
N THR A 179 8.28 -22.72 -3.05
CA THR A 179 8.70 -24.11 -2.89
C THR A 179 7.54 -25.10 -2.83
N ASP A 180 6.34 -24.63 -2.45
CA ASP A 180 5.12 -25.43 -2.37
C ASP A 180 3.96 -24.69 -3.05
N VAL A 181 3.64 -25.12 -4.26
CA VAL A 181 2.60 -24.49 -5.09
C VAL A 181 1.20 -24.75 -4.51
N PHE A 182 0.94 -25.96 -3.97
CA PHE A 182 -0.37 -26.29 -3.41
C PHE A 182 -0.64 -25.55 -2.10
N GLU A 183 0.36 -25.42 -1.24
CA GLU A 183 0.24 -24.59 -0.04
C GLU A 183 0.02 -23.11 -0.42
N THR A 184 0.68 -22.62 -1.46
CA THR A 184 0.46 -21.28 -1.99
C THR A 184 -0.96 -21.12 -2.54
N ALA A 185 -1.49 -22.12 -3.28
CA ALA A 185 -2.87 -22.12 -3.77
C ALA A 185 -3.88 -22.10 -2.62
N ARG A 186 -3.64 -22.89 -1.56
CA ARG A 186 -4.46 -22.86 -0.33
C ARG A 186 -4.49 -21.46 0.29
N ARG A 187 -3.35 -20.79 0.32
CA ARG A 187 -3.23 -19.43 0.90
C ARG A 187 -3.87 -18.37 0.01
N ILE A 188 -3.87 -18.54 -1.31
CA ILE A 188 -4.66 -17.70 -2.22
C ILE A 188 -6.15 -17.84 -1.90
N ALA A 189 -6.65 -19.06 -1.77
CA ALA A 189 -8.04 -19.31 -1.38
C ALA A 189 -8.36 -18.71 0.01
N LEU A 190 -7.45 -18.85 0.99
CA LEU A 190 -7.60 -18.20 2.30
C LEU A 190 -7.78 -16.70 2.23
N VAL A 191 -7.04 -15.99 1.36
CA VAL A 191 -7.20 -14.54 1.14
C VAL A 191 -8.60 -14.24 0.57
N CYS A 192 -9.06 -15.02 -0.42
CA CYS A 192 -10.38 -14.86 -1.02
C CYS A 192 -11.49 -15.11 -0.01
N ASP A 193 -11.40 -16.18 0.77
CA ASP A 193 -12.37 -16.54 1.82
C ASP A 193 -12.44 -15.47 2.90
N ALA A 194 -11.29 -14.98 3.35
CA ALA A 194 -11.19 -13.93 4.36
C ALA A 194 -11.74 -12.57 3.88
N TYR A 195 -11.60 -12.28 2.59
CA TYR A 195 -12.21 -11.11 1.95
C TYR A 195 -13.75 -11.29 1.87
N GLY A 196 -14.22 -12.49 1.60
CA GLY A 196 -15.63 -12.84 1.53
C GLY A 196 -16.25 -12.65 0.13
N PRO A 197 -17.58 -12.84 0.02
CA PRO A 197 -18.28 -12.88 -1.26
C PRO A 197 -18.15 -11.57 -2.05
N GLY A 198 -18.17 -11.69 -3.37
CA GLY A 198 -18.08 -10.54 -4.30
C GLY A 198 -16.66 -10.07 -4.57
N GLY A 199 -15.62 -10.79 -4.08
CA GLY A 199 -14.21 -10.46 -4.34
C GLY A 199 -13.72 -10.80 -5.76
N GLY A 200 -14.49 -11.55 -6.54
CA GLY A 200 -14.09 -11.94 -7.90
C GLY A 200 -12.99 -13.00 -7.92
N ALA A 201 -13.07 -14.01 -7.07
CA ALA A 201 -12.08 -15.11 -7.02
C ALA A 201 -11.98 -15.88 -8.35
N GLU A 202 -13.08 -15.93 -9.12
CA GLU A 202 -13.06 -16.45 -10.49
C GLU A 202 -12.14 -15.59 -11.37
N GLY A 203 -11.17 -16.22 -12.02
CA GLY A 203 -10.20 -15.50 -12.86
C GLY A 203 -9.09 -14.74 -12.11
N LEU A 204 -9.01 -14.85 -10.79
CA LEU A 204 -8.00 -14.14 -9.97
C LEU A 204 -6.57 -14.33 -10.48
N VAL A 205 -6.19 -15.55 -10.88
CA VAL A 205 -4.83 -15.83 -11.38
C VAL A 205 -4.55 -15.07 -12.68
N ASP A 206 -5.55 -14.85 -13.52
CA ASP A 206 -5.41 -14.04 -14.74
C ASP A 206 -5.20 -12.56 -14.41
N VAL A 207 -5.85 -12.07 -13.37
CA VAL A 207 -5.64 -10.69 -12.90
C VAL A 207 -4.26 -10.54 -12.25
N ILE A 208 -3.73 -11.57 -11.58
CA ILE A 208 -2.32 -11.58 -11.12
C ILE A 208 -1.36 -11.45 -12.30
N LEU A 209 -1.55 -12.25 -13.35
CA LEU A 209 -0.75 -12.18 -14.56
C LEU A 209 -0.86 -10.81 -15.24
N TRP A 210 -2.04 -10.25 -15.29
CA TRP A 210 -2.25 -8.90 -15.82
C TRP A 210 -1.48 -7.83 -15.04
N TRP A 211 -1.47 -7.91 -13.68
CA TRP A 211 -0.69 -6.99 -12.86
C TRP A 211 0.81 -7.12 -13.08
N GLN A 212 1.32 -8.34 -13.18
CA GLN A 212 2.74 -8.59 -13.41
C GLN A 212 3.17 -8.09 -14.80
N ASP A 213 2.36 -8.36 -15.85
CA ASP A 213 2.65 -7.88 -17.21
C ASP A 213 2.65 -6.34 -17.25
N ARG A 214 1.66 -5.70 -16.67
CA ARG A 214 1.57 -4.25 -16.57
C ARG A 214 2.76 -3.65 -15.81
N CYS A 215 3.11 -4.21 -14.66
CA CYS A 215 4.18 -3.70 -13.80
C CYS A 215 5.52 -3.59 -14.53
N TRP A 216 5.99 -4.67 -15.15
CA TRP A 216 7.28 -4.61 -15.84
C TRP A 216 7.26 -3.70 -17.07
N ARG A 217 6.14 -3.63 -17.81
CA ARG A 217 5.98 -2.71 -18.95
C ARG A 217 5.99 -1.25 -18.50
N ASP A 218 5.31 -0.92 -17.41
CA ASP A 218 5.27 0.44 -16.87
C ASP A 218 6.66 0.88 -16.39
N ILE A 219 7.44 -0.03 -15.76
CA ILE A 219 8.84 0.23 -15.39
C ILE A 219 9.69 0.51 -16.64
N GLU A 220 9.61 -0.32 -17.68
CA GLU A 220 10.37 -0.11 -18.91
C GLU A 220 9.97 1.20 -19.61
N ALA A 221 8.68 1.46 -19.77
CA ALA A 221 8.18 2.67 -20.39
C ALA A 221 8.60 3.94 -19.64
N GLY A 222 8.47 3.94 -18.30
CA GLY A 222 8.90 5.05 -17.45
C GLY A 222 10.41 5.27 -17.50
N ALA A 223 11.20 4.19 -17.52
CA ALA A 223 12.64 4.27 -17.65
C ALA A 223 13.08 4.83 -19.01
N VAL A 224 12.37 4.51 -20.10
CA VAL A 224 12.58 5.11 -21.42
C VAL A 224 12.26 6.59 -21.43
N ARG A 225 11.22 7.02 -20.68
CA ARG A 225 10.91 8.45 -20.50
C ARG A 225 11.88 9.19 -19.59
N GLY A 226 12.83 8.49 -18.94
CA GLY A 226 13.81 9.06 -18.03
C GLY A 226 13.26 9.36 -16.63
N GLU A 227 12.18 8.73 -16.22
CA GLU A 227 11.62 8.88 -14.88
C GLU A 227 12.58 8.25 -13.84
N PRO A 228 13.14 9.04 -12.88
CA PRO A 228 14.26 8.57 -12.05
C PRO A 228 13.96 7.32 -11.25
N ALA A 229 12.72 7.20 -10.73
CA ALA A 229 12.29 6.03 -9.99
C ALA A 229 12.26 4.76 -10.87
N MET A 230 11.73 4.88 -12.08
CA MET A 230 11.62 3.75 -13.03
C MET A 230 12.99 3.35 -13.59
N VAL A 231 13.86 4.33 -13.86
CA VAL A 231 15.26 4.06 -14.20
C VAL A 231 15.94 3.27 -13.10
N GLY A 232 15.79 3.70 -11.84
CA GLY A 232 16.37 3.00 -10.69
C GLY A 232 15.79 1.60 -10.47
N LEU A 233 14.50 1.37 -10.73
CA LEU A 233 13.89 0.03 -10.68
C LEU A 233 14.46 -0.88 -11.75
N ARG A 234 14.56 -0.40 -13.00
CA ARG A 234 15.15 -1.16 -14.11
C ARG A 234 16.61 -1.53 -13.83
N GLU A 235 17.42 -0.59 -13.34
CA GLU A 235 18.84 -0.83 -13.04
C GLU A 235 19.05 -1.85 -11.91
N ARG A 236 18.11 -1.95 -10.97
CA ARG A 236 18.12 -2.97 -9.92
C ARG A 236 17.59 -4.33 -10.36
N GLY A 237 17.19 -4.49 -11.64
CA GLY A 237 16.72 -5.76 -12.19
C GLY A 237 15.24 -6.06 -11.95
N ALA A 238 14.43 -5.10 -11.49
CA ALA A 238 13.01 -5.31 -11.17
C ALA A 238 12.21 -5.84 -12.38
N VAL A 239 12.54 -5.40 -13.60
CA VAL A 239 11.90 -5.90 -14.84
C VAL A 239 12.08 -7.39 -14.99
N ASP A 240 13.32 -7.89 -14.85
CA ASP A 240 13.63 -9.32 -14.98
C ASP A 240 13.00 -10.15 -13.86
N GLU A 241 12.97 -9.62 -12.63
CA GLU A 241 12.31 -10.25 -11.48
C GLU A 241 10.82 -10.44 -11.75
N VAL A 242 10.12 -9.37 -12.16
CA VAL A 242 8.67 -9.45 -12.45
C VAL A 242 8.38 -10.35 -13.64
N ARG A 243 9.21 -10.34 -14.70
CA ARG A 243 9.06 -11.26 -15.84
C ARG A 243 9.22 -12.72 -15.44
N LYS A 244 10.16 -13.03 -14.56
CA LYS A 244 10.34 -14.39 -14.01
C LYS A 244 9.13 -14.79 -13.15
N ALA A 245 8.61 -13.88 -12.35
CA ALA A 245 7.40 -14.11 -11.58
C ALA A 245 6.19 -14.39 -12.49
N TYR A 246 6.01 -13.59 -13.54
CA TYR A 246 4.98 -13.80 -14.56
C TYR A 246 5.08 -15.18 -15.22
N ALA A 247 6.27 -15.55 -15.71
CA ALA A 247 6.47 -16.83 -16.35
C ALA A 247 6.14 -18.00 -15.41
N TRP A 248 6.56 -17.89 -14.15
CA TRP A 248 6.28 -18.89 -13.12
C TRP A 248 4.77 -19.00 -12.81
N VAL A 249 4.07 -17.87 -12.62
CA VAL A 249 2.61 -17.87 -12.39
C VAL A 249 1.86 -18.44 -13.60
N ALA A 250 2.28 -18.11 -14.83
CA ALA A 250 1.67 -18.65 -16.04
C ALA A 250 1.84 -20.17 -16.15
N GLU A 251 3.02 -20.70 -15.78
CA GLU A 251 3.31 -22.14 -15.75
C GLU A 251 2.43 -22.87 -14.72
N HIS A 252 2.25 -22.30 -13.53
CA HIS A 252 1.52 -22.91 -12.42
C HIS A 252 0.06 -22.44 -12.29
N ARG A 253 -0.50 -21.86 -13.36
CA ARG A 253 -1.83 -21.22 -13.34
C ARG A 253 -2.93 -22.15 -12.83
N ARG A 254 -2.92 -23.43 -13.24
CA ARG A 254 -3.93 -24.42 -12.88
C ARG A 254 -3.83 -24.81 -11.41
N GLU A 255 -2.61 -25.04 -10.94
CA GLU A 255 -2.33 -25.40 -9.55
C GLU A 255 -2.69 -24.26 -8.60
N LEU A 256 -2.31 -23.01 -8.95
CA LEU A 256 -2.61 -21.82 -8.16
C LEU A 256 -4.12 -21.54 -8.06
N GLY A 257 -4.88 -21.89 -9.11
CA GLY A 257 -6.34 -21.77 -9.12
C GLY A 257 -7.09 -22.97 -8.53
N PHE A 258 -6.40 -24.00 -8.04
CA PHE A 258 -7.02 -25.29 -7.67
C PHE A 258 -8.12 -25.19 -6.61
N PHE A 259 -8.00 -24.28 -5.64
CA PHE A 259 -8.98 -24.10 -4.56
C PHE A 259 -9.93 -22.91 -4.82
N LEU A 260 -9.81 -22.23 -5.96
CA LEU A 260 -10.72 -21.16 -6.35
C LEU A 260 -11.98 -21.73 -7.04
N PRO A 261 -13.14 -21.03 -7.00
CA PRO A 261 -14.37 -21.46 -7.64
C PRO A 261 -14.25 -21.52 -9.17
#